data_78494dfb8217c9cf72d8bc557474e5bd
#
_entry.id   78494dfb8217c9cf72d8bc557474e5bd
#
_cell.length_a   1.000
_cell.length_b   1.000
_cell.length_c   1.000
_cell.angle_alpha   90.00
_cell.angle_beta   90.00
_cell.angle_gamma   90.00
#
_symmetry.space_group_name_H-M   'P 1'
#
loop_
_entity.id
_entity.type
_entity.pdbx_description
1 polymer ?
#
loop_
_entity_poly.entity_id
_entity_poly.type
_entity_poly.pdbx_seq_one_letter_code
_entity_poly.pdbx_strand_id
1 'polypeptide(L)'
;MGMRTAGVWFLACTSAILCVATPALAQHAAFRVKGRVVTERGEAIANADVRLEAFYGFAAGTFAGQRKFSAQTNAKGEWSIGALQPGIWLFEAIAPGYLPETVALPIRILTPVSMGTSGMALLWELVLKPMRAPDDARGSVLTGIAAAARDGKSDEVRAGLQTVPDEADADYLAGAGRIAMIAGDTSLARALFVRALERDPSSYRAALGVASMFLLTRDFDSASRAFDAARSRTHDKDEQKFLSAAIGDLATIRVR
;
A
#
# COMPACT_ATOMS: atom_id res chain seq x y z
N MET A 1 -58.18 -74.30 18.01
CA MET A 1 -58.44 -72.88 17.92
C MET A 1 -57.23 -72.17 18.53
N GLY A 2 -56.22 -71.83 17.75
CA GLY A 2 -54.95 -71.32 18.23
C GLY A 2 -54.71 -69.94 17.62
N MET A 3 -54.60 -68.95 18.47
CA MET A 3 -54.22 -67.60 18.12
C MET A 3 -52.69 -67.46 18.11
N ARG A 4 -52.15 -67.18 16.94
CA ARG A 4 -50.74 -66.85 16.75
C ARG A 4 -50.54 -65.38 17.04
N THR A 5 -49.74 -65.02 18.04
CA THR A 5 -49.26 -63.64 18.32
C THR A 5 -48.03 -63.40 17.48
N ALA A 6 -48.12 -62.36 16.57
CA ALA A 6 -47.00 -61.86 15.80
C ALA A 6 -46.22 -60.87 16.63
N GLY A 7 -44.94 -61.18 16.88
CA GLY A 7 -44.01 -60.23 17.52
C GLY A 7 -43.48 -59.21 16.51
N VAL A 8 -43.67 -57.95 16.84
CA VAL A 8 -43.13 -56.86 16.08
C VAL A 8 -41.76 -56.48 16.64
N TRP A 9 -40.72 -56.71 15.85
CA TRP A 9 -39.37 -56.27 16.17
C TRP A 9 -39.19 -54.81 15.76
N PHE A 10 -39.05 -53.92 16.73
CA PHE A 10 -38.61 -52.49 16.48
C PHE A 10 -37.09 -52.46 16.31
N LEU A 11 -36.63 -52.25 15.09
CA LEU A 11 -35.26 -51.91 14.78
C LEU A 11 -35.06 -50.43 15.10
N ALA A 12 -34.40 -50.11 16.19
CA ALA A 12 -33.95 -48.77 16.53
C ALA A 12 -32.72 -48.42 15.67
N CYS A 13 -32.94 -47.65 14.57
CA CYS A 13 -31.85 -47.03 13.83
C CYS A 13 -31.31 -45.84 14.62
N THR A 14 -30.22 -46.04 15.35
CA THR A 14 -29.42 -44.97 15.92
C THR A 14 -28.59 -44.32 14.81
N SER A 15 -29.11 -43.26 14.22
CA SER A 15 -28.37 -42.41 13.30
C SER A 15 -27.34 -41.60 14.11
N ALA A 16 -26.08 -42.06 14.13
CA ALA A 16 -24.96 -41.28 14.61
C ALA A 16 -24.73 -40.09 13.63
N ILE A 17 -25.20 -38.90 14.01
CA ILE A 17 -24.86 -37.65 13.32
C ILE A 17 -23.40 -37.39 13.62
N LEU A 18 -22.51 -37.73 12.67
CA LEU A 18 -21.14 -37.25 12.67
C LEU A 18 -21.21 -35.74 12.43
N CYS A 19 -21.16 -34.93 13.49
CA CYS A 19 -20.81 -33.54 13.39
C CYS A 19 -19.35 -33.44 12.91
N VAL A 20 -19.15 -33.41 11.61
CA VAL A 20 -17.90 -32.96 11.03
C VAL A 20 -17.76 -31.47 11.40
N ALA A 21 -17.02 -31.22 12.48
CA ALA A 21 -16.57 -29.85 12.78
C ALA A 21 -15.72 -29.40 11.60
N THR A 22 -16.33 -28.70 10.64
CA THR A 22 -15.59 -27.95 9.65
C THR A 22 -14.69 -27.01 10.45
N PRO A 23 -13.35 -27.04 10.25
CA PRO A 23 -12.50 -26.03 10.86
C PRO A 23 -13.04 -24.70 10.41
N ALA A 24 -13.51 -23.89 11.36
CA ALA A 24 -13.85 -22.51 11.09
C ALA A 24 -12.56 -21.90 10.53
N LEU A 25 -12.51 -21.74 9.21
CA LEU A 25 -11.48 -20.96 8.54
C LEU A 25 -11.51 -19.63 9.29
N ALA A 26 -10.47 -19.37 10.08
CA ALA A 26 -10.33 -18.14 10.80
C ALA A 26 -10.57 -17.03 9.79
N GLN A 27 -11.74 -16.40 9.86
CA GLN A 27 -12.08 -15.27 9.01
C GLN A 27 -11.05 -14.22 9.34
N HIS A 28 -10.01 -14.12 8.51
CA HIS A 28 -9.01 -13.08 8.64
C HIS A 28 -9.77 -11.77 8.53
N ALA A 29 -9.75 -11.00 9.63
CA ALA A 29 -10.43 -9.71 9.65
C ALA A 29 -9.94 -8.88 8.45
N ALA A 30 -10.84 -8.64 7.52
CA ALA A 30 -10.55 -7.85 6.34
C ALA A 30 -10.69 -6.37 6.69
N PHE A 31 -9.66 -5.58 6.38
CA PHE A 31 -9.65 -4.15 6.66
C PHE A 31 -10.18 -3.35 5.50
N ARG A 32 -10.67 -2.17 5.83
CA ARG A 32 -10.97 -1.13 4.87
C ARG A 32 -10.00 0.04 5.09
N VAL A 33 -9.28 0.41 4.06
CA VAL A 33 -8.50 1.64 4.01
C VAL A 33 -9.28 2.68 3.23
N LYS A 34 -9.28 3.90 3.73
CA LYS A 34 -9.88 5.07 3.07
C LYS A 34 -8.84 6.16 3.03
N GLY A 35 -8.94 7.02 2.03
CA GLY A 35 -8.06 8.16 1.95
C GLY A 35 -8.61 9.20 0.98
N ARG A 36 -7.82 10.22 0.76
CA ARG A 36 -8.04 11.26 -0.24
C ARG A 36 -6.83 11.40 -1.11
N VAL A 37 -7.04 11.79 -2.35
CA VAL A 37 -5.98 12.24 -3.26
C VAL A 37 -6.16 13.74 -3.46
N VAL A 38 -5.13 14.50 -3.13
CA VAL A 38 -5.17 15.95 -3.12
C VAL A 38 -3.92 16.55 -3.80
N THR A 39 -4.00 17.82 -4.17
CA THR A 39 -2.83 18.61 -4.56
C THR A 39 -2.06 19.06 -3.32
N GLU A 40 -0.86 19.66 -3.51
CA GLU A 40 -0.09 20.29 -2.43
C GLU A 40 -0.84 21.44 -1.73
N ARG A 41 -1.89 21.97 -2.36
CA ARG A 41 -2.77 23.01 -1.77
C ARG A 41 -3.96 22.41 -1.03
N GLY A 42 -4.06 21.07 -0.94
CA GLY A 42 -5.18 20.37 -0.33
C GLY A 42 -6.44 20.30 -1.22
N GLU A 43 -6.34 20.68 -2.50
CA GLU A 43 -7.45 20.60 -3.44
C GLU A 43 -7.69 19.15 -3.86
N ALA A 44 -8.95 18.73 -3.91
CA ALA A 44 -9.33 17.36 -4.26
C ALA A 44 -9.00 17.02 -5.71
N ILE A 45 -8.41 15.87 -5.96
CA ILE A 45 -8.17 15.31 -7.29
C ILE A 45 -9.20 14.22 -7.54
N ALA A 46 -10.16 14.49 -8.41
CA ALA A 46 -11.19 13.53 -8.84
C ALA A 46 -10.63 12.60 -9.94
N ASN A 47 -11.21 11.39 -10.03
CA ASN A 47 -10.86 10.38 -11.03
C ASN A 47 -9.37 9.96 -11.02
N ALA A 48 -8.67 10.13 -9.91
CA ALA A 48 -7.36 9.56 -9.73
C ALA A 48 -7.49 8.04 -9.52
N ASP A 49 -6.65 7.27 -10.19
CA ASP A 49 -6.54 5.83 -9.96
C ASP A 49 -5.71 5.59 -8.71
N VAL A 50 -6.29 4.93 -7.71
CA VAL A 50 -5.59 4.46 -6.53
C VAL A 50 -5.46 2.95 -6.64
N ARG A 51 -4.23 2.46 -6.60
CA ARG A 51 -3.90 1.04 -6.71
C ARG A 51 -3.18 0.58 -5.46
N LEU A 52 -3.50 -0.62 -5.00
CA LEU A 52 -2.85 -1.28 -3.89
C LEU A 52 -2.36 -2.65 -4.35
N GLU A 53 -1.09 -2.92 -4.13
CA GLU A 53 -0.50 -4.23 -4.39
C GLU A 53 0.09 -4.80 -3.10
N ALA A 54 -0.31 -6.04 -2.78
CA ALA A 54 0.23 -6.78 -1.65
C ALA A 54 1.64 -7.28 -1.97
N PHE A 55 2.60 -6.88 -1.16
CA PHE A 55 4.00 -7.27 -1.35
C PHE A 55 4.41 -8.42 -0.42
N TYR A 56 4.04 -8.34 0.86
CA TYR A 56 4.41 -9.33 1.87
C TYR A 56 3.33 -9.45 2.95
N GLY A 57 2.87 -10.69 3.23
CA GLY A 57 1.89 -10.97 4.28
C GLY A 57 2.56 -11.26 5.62
N PHE A 58 2.01 -10.75 6.71
CA PHE A 58 2.54 -11.00 8.05
C PHE A 58 2.19 -12.39 8.59
N ALA A 59 1.15 -13.02 8.06
CA ALA A 59 0.82 -14.41 8.38
C ALA A 59 1.57 -15.35 7.42
N ALA A 60 2.56 -16.08 7.93
CA ALA A 60 3.37 -17.05 7.19
C ALA A 60 4.05 -16.52 5.90
N GLY A 61 4.27 -15.20 5.80
CA GLY A 61 4.93 -14.58 4.65
C GLY A 61 4.12 -14.56 3.36
N THR A 62 2.87 -15.02 3.38
CA THR A 62 2.02 -15.14 2.19
C THR A 62 0.70 -14.38 2.36
N PHE A 63 0.12 -13.99 1.22
CA PHE A 63 -1.26 -13.53 1.16
C PHE A 63 -2.16 -14.66 0.67
N ALA A 64 -3.26 -14.89 1.38
CA ALA A 64 -4.34 -15.74 0.89
C ALA A 64 -5.33 -14.86 0.10
N GLY A 65 -5.46 -15.08 -1.21
CA GLY A 65 -6.44 -14.39 -2.04
C GLY A 65 -5.90 -13.26 -2.91
N GLN A 66 -6.74 -12.26 -3.14
CA GLN A 66 -6.44 -11.15 -4.05
C GLN A 66 -5.32 -10.26 -3.50
N ARG A 67 -4.36 -9.93 -4.36
CA ARG A 67 -3.17 -9.13 -4.03
C ARG A 67 -3.17 -7.73 -4.64
N LYS A 68 -4.06 -7.48 -5.61
CA LYS A 68 -4.16 -6.20 -6.29
C LYS A 68 -5.57 -5.67 -6.17
N PHE A 69 -5.69 -4.43 -5.76
CA PHE A 69 -6.95 -3.72 -5.64
C PHE A 69 -6.81 -2.37 -6.33
N SER A 70 -7.93 -1.84 -6.81
CA SER A 70 -7.97 -0.49 -7.36
C SER A 70 -9.28 0.19 -7.00
N ALA A 71 -9.23 1.52 -6.92
CA ALA A 71 -10.38 2.38 -6.78
C ALA A 71 -10.11 3.69 -7.51
N GLN A 72 -11.17 4.39 -7.92
CA GLN A 72 -11.06 5.75 -8.40
C GLN A 72 -11.57 6.72 -7.33
N THR A 73 -10.97 7.91 -7.30
CA THR A 73 -11.43 8.96 -6.41
C THR A 73 -12.71 9.60 -6.91
N ASN A 74 -13.60 9.94 -5.98
CA ASN A 74 -14.80 10.70 -6.24
C ASN A 74 -14.50 12.21 -6.43
N ALA A 75 -15.54 13.05 -6.61
CA ALA A 75 -15.41 14.49 -6.77
C ALA A 75 -14.74 15.21 -5.58
N LYS A 76 -14.70 14.57 -4.40
CA LYS A 76 -14.01 15.08 -3.20
C LYS A 76 -12.59 14.52 -3.05
N GLY A 77 -12.08 13.80 -4.05
CA GLY A 77 -10.80 13.12 -3.98
C GLY A 77 -10.80 11.87 -3.10
N GLU A 78 -11.95 11.44 -2.57
CA GLU A 78 -12.05 10.34 -1.62
C GLU A 78 -12.03 8.99 -2.35
N TRP A 79 -11.35 8.03 -1.75
CA TRP A 79 -11.31 6.63 -2.19
C TRP A 79 -11.45 5.67 -1.01
N SER A 80 -11.82 4.43 -1.30
CA SER A 80 -11.94 3.38 -0.29
C SER A 80 -11.71 2.00 -0.89
N ILE A 81 -10.84 1.22 -0.26
CA ILE A 81 -10.55 -0.17 -0.64
C ILE A 81 -10.72 -1.05 0.59
N GLY A 82 -11.50 -2.11 0.44
CA GLY A 82 -11.77 -3.09 1.51
C GLY A 82 -11.08 -4.42 1.27
N ALA A 83 -11.30 -5.36 2.18
CA ALA A 83 -10.80 -6.73 2.13
C ALA A 83 -9.27 -6.87 2.16
N LEU A 84 -8.57 -5.87 2.70
CA LEU A 84 -7.12 -5.94 2.86
C LEU A 84 -6.74 -6.86 4.03
N GLN A 85 -5.66 -7.59 3.86
CA GLN A 85 -5.05 -8.42 4.90
C GLN A 85 -3.84 -7.72 5.51
N PRO A 86 -3.42 -8.08 6.73
CA PRO A 86 -2.19 -7.55 7.33
C PRO A 86 -0.98 -7.88 6.49
N GLY A 87 -0.14 -6.90 6.23
CA GLY A 87 1.04 -7.09 5.41
C GLY A 87 1.69 -5.77 5.00
N ILE A 88 2.66 -5.88 4.11
CA ILE A 88 3.27 -4.74 3.43
C ILE A 88 2.54 -4.54 2.12
N TRP A 89 2.05 -3.34 1.92
CA TRP A 89 1.29 -2.92 0.76
C TRP A 89 1.98 -1.77 0.06
N LEU A 90 2.06 -1.86 -1.27
CA LEU A 90 2.44 -0.76 -2.13
C LEU A 90 1.18 0.00 -2.50
N PHE A 91 1.15 1.28 -2.17
CA PHE A 91 0.10 2.22 -2.53
C PHE A 91 0.57 3.08 -3.69
N GLU A 92 -0.26 3.23 -4.68
CA GLU A 92 -0.01 4.07 -5.84
C GLU A 92 -1.21 4.97 -6.07
N ALA A 93 -0.97 6.26 -6.34
CA ALA A 93 -1.97 7.19 -6.82
C ALA A 93 -1.49 7.82 -8.13
N ILE A 94 -2.31 7.74 -9.15
CA ILE A 94 -1.98 8.18 -10.50
C ILE A 94 -3.14 9.03 -11.04
N ALA A 95 -2.84 10.22 -11.52
CA ALA A 95 -3.83 11.08 -12.17
C ALA A 95 -3.22 11.80 -13.39
N PRO A 96 -4.03 12.09 -14.44
CA PRO A 96 -3.58 12.89 -15.56
C PRO A 96 -3.09 14.27 -15.12
N GLY A 97 -1.94 14.72 -15.62
CA GLY A 97 -1.35 16.01 -15.26
C GLY A 97 -0.59 16.04 -13.93
N TYR A 98 -0.45 14.90 -13.24
CA TYR A 98 0.27 14.77 -11.98
C TYR A 98 1.35 13.70 -12.04
N LEU A 99 2.44 13.91 -11.29
CA LEU A 99 3.43 12.86 -11.05
C LEU A 99 2.79 11.77 -10.17
N PRO A 100 3.03 10.49 -10.46
CA PRO A 100 2.56 9.41 -9.61
C PRO A 100 3.11 9.54 -8.19
N GLU A 101 2.29 9.23 -7.20
CA GLU A 101 2.74 9.05 -5.81
C GLU A 101 2.74 7.56 -5.48
N THR A 102 3.82 7.09 -4.89
CA THR A 102 3.99 5.68 -4.55
C THR A 102 4.67 5.54 -3.20
N VAL A 103 4.10 4.71 -2.32
CA VAL A 103 4.68 4.45 -1.01
C VAL A 103 4.39 3.02 -0.57
N ALA A 104 5.36 2.36 0.03
CA ALA A 104 5.16 1.08 0.69
C ALA A 104 4.89 1.29 2.18
N LEU A 105 3.87 0.63 2.71
CA LEU A 105 3.41 0.79 4.09
C LEU A 105 3.06 -0.55 4.73
N PRO A 106 3.37 -0.74 6.02
CA PRO A 106 2.86 -1.85 6.79
C PRO A 106 1.39 -1.59 7.16
N ILE A 107 0.52 -2.56 6.90
CA ILE A 107 -0.86 -2.57 7.41
C ILE A 107 -0.98 -3.71 8.41
N ARG A 108 -1.30 -3.39 9.66
CA ARG A 108 -1.56 -4.37 10.72
C ARG A 108 -2.99 -4.38 11.17
N ILE A 109 -3.37 -5.51 11.80
CA ILE A 109 -4.57 -5.55 12.63
C ILE A 109 -4.25 -4.78 13.91
N LEU A 110 -4.80 -3.57 14.04
CA LEU A 110 -4.93 -2.98 15.37
C LEU A 110 -5.97 -3.80 16.14
N THR A 111 -5.63 -4.19 17.35
CA THR A 111 -6.53 -4.97 18.19
C THR A 111 -7.85 -4.22 18.39
N PRO A 112 -9.01 -4.93 18.54
CA PRO A 112 -10.33 -4.31 18.70
C PRO A 112 -10.47 -3.30 19.83
N VAL A 113 -9.54 -3.31 20.77
CA VAL A 113 -9.54 -2.43 21.96
C VAL A 113 -9.32 -0.94 21.62
N SER A 114 -8.70 -0.62 20.48
CA SER A 114 -8.48 0.77 20.05
C SER A 114 -9.51 1.25 19.02
N MET A 115 -10.49 0.41 18.68
CA MET A 115 -11.46 0.69 17.62
C MET A 115 -12.85 0.75 18.23
N GLY A 116 -13.45 1.94 18.21
CA GLY A 116 -14.91 2.02 18.27
C GLY A 116 -15.54 1.14 17.18
N THR A 117 -16.78 0.75 17.36
CA THR A 117 -17.57 -0.21 16.57
C THR A 117 -17.71 0.04 15.06
N SER A 118 -17.02 1.04 14.52
CA SER A 118 -16.93 1.35 13.09
C SER A 118 -15.54 0.95 12.60
N GLY A 119 -15.47 -0.11 11.81
CA GLY A 119 -14.22 -0.67 11.28
C GLY A 119 -13.23 0.41 10.82
N MET A 120 -11.95 0.23 11.17
CA MET A 120 -10.91 1.24 11.03
C MET A 120 -10.76 1.72 9.59
N ALA A 121 -10.96 3.01 9.42
CA ALA A 121 -10.49 3.71 8.25
C ALA A 121 -9.14 4.33 8.60
N LEU A 122 -8.06 3.85 8.01
CA LEU A 122 -6.83 4.60 7.94
C LEU A 122 -7.13 5.77 6.98
N LEU A 123 -7.27 6.98 7.54
CA LEU A 123 -7.42 8.18 6.73
C LEU A 123 -6.02 8.59 6.30
N TRP A 124 -5.73 8.50 5.02
CA TRP A 124 -4.46 8.91 4.47
C TRP A 124 -4.64 9.80 3.25
N GLU A 125 -3.94 10.92 3.23
CA GLU A 125 -3.91 11.81 2.08
C GLU A 125 -2.72 11.49 1.20
N LEU A 126 -3.00 11.10 -0.04
CA LEU A 126 -2.01 10.95 -1.10
C LEU A 126 -1.90 12.32 -1.80
N VAL A 127 -0.79 13.00 -1.57
CA VAL A 127 -0.56 14.31 -2.17
C VAL A 127 0.15 14.16 -3.51
N LEU A 128 -0.53 14.46 -4.61
CA LEU A 128 0.07 14.45 -5.94
C LEU A 128 0.64 15.83 -6.27
N LYS A 129 1.84 15.84 -6.84
CA LYS A 129 2.44 17.03 -7.43
C LYS A 129 2.01 17.18 -8.88
N PRO A 130 1.62 18.39 -9.33
CA PRO A 130 1.36 18.63 -10.74
C PRO A 130 2.65 18.37 -11.54
N MET A 131 2.48 17.77 -12.71
CA MET A 131 3.56 17.74 -13.71
C MET A 131 3.85 19.19 -14.09
N ARG A 132 5.11 19.62 -14.01
CA ARG A 132 5.48 20.96 -14.49
C ARG A 132 5.10 21.07 -15.96
N ALA A 133 4.64 22.27 -16.33
CA ALA A 133 4.20 22.54 -17.69
C ALA A 133 5.27 22.16 -18.73
N PRO A 134 4.87 21.78 -19.95
CA PRO A 134 5.77 21.21 -20.98
C PRO A 134 6.88 22.13 -21.48
N ASP A 135 6.97 23.38 -21.03
CA ASP A 135 8.02 24.33 -21.42
C ASP A 135 9.42 23.99 -20.87
N ASP A 136 9.51 23.06 -19.92
CA ASP A 136 10.77 22.48 -19.49
C ASP A 136 10.94 21.10 -20.15
N ALA A 137 11.97 20.95 -20.97
CA ALA A 137 12.30 19.67 -21.61
C ALA A 137 12.40 18.52 -20.61
N ARG A 138 12.77 18.79 -19.35
CA ARG A 138 12.82 17.83 -18.24
C ARG A 138 11.43 17.39 -17.79
N GLY A 139 10.48 18.32 -17.73
CA GLY A 139 9.08 18.03 -17.39
C GLY A 139 8.43 17.12 -18.42
N SER A 140 8.74 17.29 -19.69
CA SER A 140 8.20 16.46 -20.78
C SER A 140 8.67 14.99 -20.69
N VAL A 141 9.91 14.74 -20.28
CA VAL A 141 10.46 13.39 -20.09
C VAL A 141 9.72 12.66 -18.97
N LEU A 142 9.64 13.26 -17.77
CA LEU A 142 8.91 12.63 -16.66
C LEU A 142 7.42 12.43 -16.97
N THR A 143 6.81 13.34 -17.72
CA THR A 143 5.41 13.21 -18.15
C THR A 143 5.21 11.96 -19.02
N GLY A 144 6.10 11.73 -19.98
CA GLY A 144 6.06 10.53 -20.82
C GLY A 144 6.28 9.25 -20.01
N ILE A 145 7.27 9.23 -19.12
CA ILE A 145 7.56 8.09 -18.25
C ILE A 145 6.39 7.81 -17.30
N ALA A 146 5.80 8.85 -16.72
CA ALA A 146 4.63 8.72 -15.84
C ALA A 146 3.41 8.19 -16.58
N ALA A 147 3.20 8.60 -17.84
CA ALA A 147 2.15 8.04 -18.68
C ALA A 147 2.40 6.55 -18.98
N ALA A 148 3.62 6.17 -19.32
CA ALA A 148 4.00 4.77 -19.52
C ALA A 148 3.80 3.92 -18.24
N ALA A 149 4.13 4.47 -17.07
CA ALA A 149 3.89 3.83 -15.78
C ALA A 149 2.40 3.61 -15.51
N ARG A 150 1.56 4.62 -15.79
CA ARG A 150 0.10 4.50 -15.69
C ARG A 150 -0.45 3.41 -16.59
N ASP A 151 0.10 3.28 -17.81
CA ASP A 151 -0.32 2.29 -18.79
C ASP A 151 0.30 0.89 -18.54
N GLY A 152 1.12 0.74 -17.51
CA GLY A 152 1.78 -0.53 -17.14
C GLY A 152 2.94 -0.94 -18.04
N LYS A 153 3.52 0.00 -18.78
CA LYS A 153 4.62 -0.23 -19.75
C LYS A 153 5.99 -0.15 -19.08
N SER A 154 6.31 -1.16 -18.28
CA SER A 154 7.52 -1.18 -17.44
C SER A 154 8.84 -1.00 -18.21
N ASP A 155 8.95 -1.52 -19.44
CA ASP A 155 10.17 -1.38 -20.24
C ASP A 155 10.36 0.06 -20.73
N GLU A 156 9.29 0.73 -21.16
CA GLU A 156 9.32 2.15 -21.54
C GLU A 156 9.68 3.03 -20.33
N VAL A 157 9.14 2.70 -19.16
CA VAL A 157 9.48 3.39 -17.91
C VAL A 157 10.97 3.24 -17.60
N ARG A 158 11.51 2.03 -17.66
CA ARG A 158 12.92 1.78 -17.38
C ARG A 158 13.83 2.52 -18.35
N ALA A 159 13.54 2.47 -19.65
CA ALA A 159 14.31 3.17 -20.67
C ALA A 159 14.27 4.70 -20.45
N GLY A 160 13.09 5.25 -20.15
CA GLY A 160 12.95 6.68 -19.86
C GLY A 160 13.70 7.12 -18.60
N LEU A 161 13.69 6.31 -17.54
CA LEU A 161 14.40 6.63 -16.29
C LEU A 161 15.93 6.64 -16.45
N GLN A 162 16.48 5.95 -17.44
CA GLN A 162 17.91 6.03 -17.76
C GLN A 162 18.32 7.39 -18.33
N THR A 163 17.36 8.19 -18.79
CA THR A 163 17.61 9.55 -19.33
C THR A 163 17.50 10.65 -18.25
N VAL A 164 17.28 10.29 -16.98
CA VAL A 164 17.19 11.25 -15.86
C VAL A 164 18.52 11.99 -15.73
N PRO A 165 18.54 13.34 -15.83
CA PRO A 165 19.76 14.12 -15.77
C PRO A 165 20.49 13.97 -14.44
N ASP A 166 21.81 14.01 -14.47
CA ASP A 166 22.62 13.95 -13.25
C ASP A 166 22.40 15.18 -12.35
N GLU A 167 22.16 16.34 -12.93
CA GLU A 167 21.92 17.61 -12.24
C GLU A 167 20.44 17.85 -11.85
N ALA A 168 19.57 16.84 -11.98
CA ALA A 168 18.16 16.95 -11.59
C ALA A 168 18.00 17.35 -10.12
N ASP A 169 16.98 18.16 -9.84
CA ASP A 169 16.64 18.58 -8.47
C ASP A 169 16.05 17.40 -7.63
N ALA A 170 15.98 17.59 -6.32
CA ALA A 170 15.52 16.55 -5.41
C ALA A 170 14.08 16.08 -5.67
N ASP A 171 13.19 17.01 -6.04
CA ASP A 171 11.80 16.67 -6.33
C ASP A 171 11.66 15.85 -7.62
N TYR A 172 12.43 16.21 -8.64
CA TYR A 172 12.49 15.44 -9.89
C TYR A 172 13.01 14.03 -9.64
N LEU A 173 14.14 13.91 -8.91
CA LEU A 173 14.74 12.62 -8.57
C LEU A 173 13.80 11.76 -7.71
N ALA A 174 13.12 12.35 -6.73
CA ALA A 174 12.14 11.64 -5.92
C ALA A 174 10.92 11.18 -6.75
N GLY A 175 10.47 12.02 -7.70
CA GLY A 175 9.43 11.65 -8.66
C GLY A 175 9.85 10.48 -9.55
N ALA A 176 11.04 10.54 -10.13
CA ALA A 176 11.61 9.46 -10.92
C ALA A 176 11.77 8.16 -10.11
N GLY A 177 12.21 8.27 -8.84
CA GLY A 177 12.31 7.14 -7.92
C GLY A 177 10.97 6.44 -7.68
N ARG A 178 9.88 7.20 -7.50
CA ARG A 178 8.52 6.64 -7.39
C ARG A 178 8.07 5.92 -8.66
N ILE A 179 8.36 6.51 -9.82
CA ILE A 179 8.05 5.86 -11.10
C ILE A 179 8.83 4.54 -11.26
N ALA A 180 10.10 4.51 -10.84
CA ALA A 180 10.90 3.29 -10.81
C ALA A 180 10.29 2.21 -9.90
N MET A 181 9.74 2.60 -8.73
CA MET A 181 9.01 1.66 -7.85
C MET A 181 7.82 1.02 -8.56
N ILE A 182 7.01 1.80 -9.27
CA ILE A 182 5.85 1.30 -10.04
C ILE A 182 6.30 0.30 -11.10
N ALA A 183 7.44 0.56 -11.75
CA ALA A 183 8.04 -0.35 -12.73
C ALA A 183 8.69 -1.60 -12.10
N GLY A 184 8.74 -1.70 -10.76
CA GLY A 184 9.36 -2.81 -10.05
C GLY A 184 10.89 -2.75 -10.00
N ASP A 185 11.52 -1.68 -10.48
CA ASP A 185 12.97 -1.50 -10.42
C ASP A 185 13.40 -0.88 -9.09
N THR A 186 13.45 -1.73 -8.06
CA THR A 186 13.77 -1.31 -6.69
C THR A 186 15.20 -0.78 -6.54
N SER A 187 16.14 -1.27 -7.36
CA SER A 187 17.53 -0.82 -7.34
C SER A 187 17.67 0.60 -7.85
N LEU A 188 17.05 0.89 -8.99
CA LEU A 188 17.02 2.23 -9.57
C LEU A 188 16.24 3.21 -8.69
N ALA A 189 15.08 2.79 -8.16
CA ALA A 189 14.29 3.60 -7.24
C ALA A 189 15.12 4.04 -6.03
N ARG A 190 15.83 3.11 -5.40
CA ARG A 190 16.72 3.40 -4.28
C ARG A 190 17.81 4.41 -4.64
N ALA A 191 18.49 4.19 -5.77
CA ALA A 191 19.54 5.11 -6.22
C ALA A 191 19.01 6.52 -6.44
N LEU A 192 17.84 6.67 -7.04
CA LEU A 192 17.19 7.97 -7.29
C LEU A 192 16.78 8.67 -5.99
N PHE A 193 16.23 7.95 -5.01
CA PHE A 193 15.88 8.54 -3.71
C PHE A 193 17.12 8.95 -2.91
N VAL A 194 18.20 8.17 -2.95
CA VAL A 194 19.47 8.55 -2.31
C VAL A 194 20.02 9.83 -2.95
N ARG A 195 20.08 9.89 -4.28
CA ARG A 195 20.49 11.12 -4.99
C ARG A 195 19.60 12.32 -4.65
N ALA A 196 18.28 12.10 -4.50
CA ALA A 196 17.37 13.15 -4.07
C ALA A 196 17.73 13.69 -2.68
N LEU A 197 18.07 12.82 -1.72
CA LEU A 197 18.50 13.22 -0.38
C LEU A 197 19.89 13.88 -0.37
N GLU A 198 20.78 13.53 -1.29
CA GLU A 198 22.07 14.23 -1.48
C GLU A 198 21.86 15.65 -1.99
N ARG A 199 20.82 15.89 -2.81
CA ARG A 199 20.45 17.24 -3.31
C ARG A 199 19.70 18.07 -2.29
N ASP A 200 18.76 17.46 -1.58
CA ASP A 200 18.01 18.08 -0.49
C ASP A 200 17.85 17.11 0.68
N PRO A 201 18.73 17.21 1.69
CA PRO A 201 18.64 16.37 2.90
C PRO A 201 17.35 16.57 3.70
N SER A 202 16.60 17.66 3.47
CA SER A 202 15.33 17.94 4.14
C SER A 202 14.12 17.32 3.42
N SER A 203 14.31 16.73 2.24
CA SER A 203 13.21 16.15 1.45
C SER A 203 12.51 15.02 2.19
N TYR A 204 11.30 15.30 2.70
CA TYR A 204 10.41 14.32 3.31
C TYR A 204 10.07 13.18 2.34
N ARG A 205 9.74 13.53 1.09
CA ARG A 205 9.30 12.58 0.06
C ARG A 205 10.41 11.61 -0.34
N ALA A 206 11.64 12.09 -0.45
CA ALA A 206 12.78 11.23 -0.73
C ALA A 206 13.07 10.28 0.44
N ALA A 207 13.00 10.78 1.69
CA ALA A 207 13.16 9.95 2.88
C ALA A 207 12.08 8.86 2.99
N LEU A 208 10.82 9.19 2.69
CA LEU A 208 9.71 8.23 2.63
C LEU A 208 9.93 7.18 1.54
N GLY A 209 10.46 7.59 0.38
CA GLY A 209 10.84 6.67 -0.69
C GLY A 209 11.91 5.67 -0.25
N VAL A 210 12.96 6.13 0.44
CA VAL A 210 13.99 5.25 1.02
C VAL A 210 13.40 4.27 2.03
N ALA A 211 12.50 4.73 2.91
CA ALA A 211 11.81 3.86 3.86
C ALA A 211 10.99 2.77 3.15
N SER A 212 10.28 3.14 2.07
CA SER A 212 9.54 2.22 1.23
C SER A 212 10.45 1.15 0.61
N MET A 213 11.64 1.54 0.13
CA MET A 213 12.60 0.59 -0.44
C MET A 213 13.08 -0.43 0.58
N PHE A 214 13.40 -0.01 1.81
CA PHE A 214 13.76 -0.95 2.87
C PHE A 214 12.61 -1.89 3.24
N LEU A 215 11.36 -1.42 3.23
CA LEU A 215 10.20 -2.29 3.42
C LEU A 215 10.09 -3.35 2.32
N LEU A 216 10.22 -2.95 1.07
CA LEU A 216 10.12 -3.86 -0.08
C LEU A 216 11.24 -4.91 -0.08
N THR A 217 12.42 -4.59 0.46
CA THR A 217 13.52 -5.54 0.63
C THR A 217 13.48 -6.28 1.98
N ARG A 218 12.45 -6.07 2.80
CA ARG A 218 12.25 -6.67 4.13
C ARG A 218 13.35 -6.35 5.14
N ASP A 219 14.09 -5.28 4.93
CA ASP A 219 15.00 -4.72 5.92
C ASP A 219 14.20 -3.81 6.86
N PHE A 220 13.47 -4.42 7.80
CA PHE A 220 12.56 -3.73 8.71
C PHE A 220 13.30 -2.79 9.68
N ASP A 221 14.55 -3.08 9.98
CA ASP A 221 15.40 -2.24 10.84
C ASP A 221 15.74 -0.94 10.15
N SER A 222 16.19 -1.01 8.92
CA SER A 222 16.50 0.17 8.12
C SER A 222 15.23 0.92 7.73
N ALA A 223 14.11 0.20 7.45
CA ALA A 223 12.82 0.83 7.19
C ALA A 223 12.35 1.67 8.38
N SER A 224 12.42 1.13 9.60
CA SER A 224 12.02 1.84 10.82
C SER A 224 12.83 3.13 11.02
N ARG A 225 14.16 3.07 10.86
CA ARG A 225 15.03 4.25 10.95
C ARG A 225 14.73 5.27 9.86
N ALA A 226 14.46 4.80 8.64
CA ALA A 226 14.14 5.69 7.51
C ALA A 226 12.77 6.35 7.66
N PHE A 227 11.76 5.65 8.22
CA PHE A 227 10.47 6.27 8.58
C PHE A 227 10.63 7.31 9.70
N ASP A 228 11.46 7.05 10.70
CA ASP A 228 11.76 8.04 11.74
C ASP A 228 12.44 9.28 11.17
N ALA A 229 13.39 9.08 10.26
CA ALA A 229 14.03 10.15 9.53
C ALA A 229 13.04 10.93 8.61
N ALA A 230 12.07 10.27 7.97
CA ALA A 230 11.01 10.93 7.23
C ALA A 230 10.10 11.72 8.18
N ARG A 231 9.70 11.15 9.31
CA ARG A 231 8.87 11.80 10.33
C ARG A 231 9.47 13.09 10.84
N SER A 232 10.79 13.15 11.04
CA SER A 232 11.47 14.36 11.49
C SER A 232 11.53 15.47 10.44
N ARG A 233 11.25 15.18 9.18
CA ARG A 233 11.27 16.12 8.05
C ARG A 233 9.90 16.71 7.70
N THR A 234 8.83 16.11 8.20
CA THR A 234 7.49 16.67 8.00
C THR A 234 7.03 17.49 9.19
N HIS A 235 6.30 18.59 8.93
CA HIS A 235 5.62 19.39 9.93
C HIS A 235 4.12 19.07 10.03
N ASP A 236 3.61 18.22 9.15
CA ASP A 236 2.23 17.76 9.18
C ASP A 236 2.03 16.75 10.30
N LYS A 237 1.08 17.08 11.20
CA LYS A 237 0.80 16.26 12.39
C LYS A 237 0.16 14.90 12.06
N ASP A 238 -0.62 14.84 11.00
CA ASP A 238 -1.27 13.59 10.58
C ASP A 238 -0.26 12.67 9.92
N GLU A 239 0.66 13.19 9.10
CA GLU A 239 1.81 12.45 8.58
C GLU A 239 2.71 11.94 9.72
N GLN A 240 3.05 12.79 10.69
CA GLN A 240 3.86 12.39 11.86
C GLN A 240 3.19 11.27 12.66
N LYS A 241 1.89 11.36 12.91
CA LYS A 241 1.10 10.33 13.59
C LYS A 241 1.08 9.03 12.80
N PHE A 242 0.86 9.14 11.49
CA PHE A 242 0.85 7.99 10.58
C PHE A 242 2.20 7.26 10.58
N LEU A 243 3.32 8.00 10.42
CA LEU A 243 4.66 7.41 10.43
C LEU A 243 5.01 6.79 11.80
N SER A 244 4.56 7.42 12.90
CA SER A 244 4.72 6.84 14.24
C SER A 244 3.99 5.50 14.38
N ALA A 245 2.79 5.37 13.80
CA ALA A 245 2.07 4.11 13.76
C ALA A 245 2.80 3.06 12.92
N ALA A 246 3.31 3.42 11.74
CA ALA A 246 4.09 2.53 10.89
C ALA A 246 5.36 2.01 11.58
N ILE A 247 6.09 2.88 12.29
CA ILE A 247 7.28 2.51 13.10
C ILE A 247 6.87 1.54 14.21
N GLY A 248 5.78 1.81 14.94
CA GLY A 248 5.25 0.93 15.97
C GLY A 248 4.87 -0.45 15.42
N ASP A 249 4.29 -0.50 14.25
CA ASP A 249 3.93 -1.74 13.57
C ASP A 249 5.18 -2.55 13.21
N LEU A 250 6.22 -1.92 12.69
CA LEU A 250 7.48 -2.59 12.36
C LEU A 250 8.17 -3.17 13.59
N ALA A 251 8.16 -2.46 14.72
CA ALA A 251 8.75 -2.95 15.97
C ALA A 251 8.15 -4.28 16.44
N THR A 252 6.87 -4.51 16.17
CA THR A 252 6.20 -5.75 16.59
C THR A 252 6.36 -6.92 15.59
N ILE A 253 6.75 -6.65 14.34
CA ILE A 253 7.08 -7.70 13.36
C ILE A 253 8.38 -8.42 13.74
N ARG A 254 9.31 -7.71 14.37
CA ARG A 254 10.63 -8.23 14.81
C ARG A 254 10.55 -9.26 15.93
N VAL A 255 9.48 -9.25 16.72
CA VAL A 255 9.34 -10.09 17.93
C VAL A 255 8.80 -11.48 17.62
N ARG A 256 8.47 -11.77 16.36
CA ARG A 256 7.94 -13.07 15.91
C ARG A 256 8.87 -13.74 14.92
#